data_0976775353bf47bc1a4f3b046bb3b8ad
#
_entry.id   0976775353bf47bc1a4f3b046bb3b8ad
#
_cell.length_a   1.000
_cell.length_b   1.000
_cell.length_c   1.000
_cell.angle_alpha   90.00
_cell.angle_beta   90.00
_cell.angle_gamma   90.00
#
_symmetry.space_group_name_H-M   'P 1'
#
loop_
_entity.id
_entity.type
_entity.pdbx_description
1 polymer ?
#
loop_
_entity_poly.entity_id
_entity_poly.type
_entity_poly.pdbx_seq_one_letter_code
_entity_poly.pdbx_strand_id
1 'polypeptide(L)'
;SVNMAAGMIYTIGGSFWEFGGPDLDRAKLFIMIGTAEDHHSNPLKIAISKFKRGGGRFVSINPIRTGYSAIADEWVPVRPGTDGALLLALIHVIIDKGLYDREFIARYTNGGQLVNQVPGDDEFGLFAMDADGDVVNPDYPHNKFWWNRHTDSAVPTHTPGADPRLRGEYLMPDGKAVKPAFQLLVERVAGYTPEWASGITGIPVETIYRLAHEMGVTARDPKTHLPIAWTDSWGGEHQT
;
A
#
# COMPACT_ATOMS: atom_id res chain seq x y z
N SER A 1 -12.75 -13.88 5.27
CA SER A 1 -12.35 -14.32 3.92
C SER A 1 -13.02 -13.53 2.81
N VAL A 2 -14.35 -13.26 2.88
CA VAL A 2 -15.05 -12.52 1.81
C VAL A 2 -14.51 -11.10 1.64
N ASN A 3 -14.33 -10.36 2.73
CA ASN A 3 -13.81 -8.98 2.66
C ASN A 3 -12.37 -8.93 2.14
N MET A 4 -11.56 -9.93 2.48
CA MET A 4 -10.19 -10.03 1.96
C MET A 4 -10.21 -10.32 0.45
N ALA A 5 -11.02 -11.29 -0.01
CA ALA A 5 -11.15 -11.59 -1.43
C ALA A 5 -11.65 -10.38 -2.23
N ALA A 6 -12.67 -9.69 -1.72
CA ALA A 6 -13.18 -8.46 -2.34
C ALA A 6 -12.10 -7.38 -2.41
N GLY A 7 -11.38 -7.15 -1.31
CA GLY A 7 -10.27 -6.18 -1.29
C GLY A 7 -9.21 -6.50 -2.35
N MET A 8 -8.80 -7.76 -2.48
CA MET A 8 -7.82 -8.18 -3.48
C MET A 8 -8.34 -8.01 -4.91
N ILE A 9 -9.58 -8.41 -5.19
CA ILE A 9 -10.20 -8.24 -6.53
C ILE A 9 -10.20 -6.76 -6.94
N TYR A 10 -10.60 -5.87 -6.02
CA TYR A 10 -10.67 -4.44 -6.32
C TYR A 10 -9.33 -3.72 -6.37
N THR A 11 -8.28 -4.28 -5.77
CA THR A 11 -6.95 -3.63 -5.73
C THR A 11 -5.98 -4.18 -6.77
N ILE A 12 -5.96 -5.51 -6.97
CA ILE A 12 -5.01 -6.18 -7.86
C ILE A 12 -5.68 -7.01 -8.97
N GLY A 13 -7.01 -7.00 -9.06
CA GLY A 13 -7.75 -7.68 -10.11
C GLY A 13 -7.86 -9.21 -9.96
N GLY A 14 -7.33 -9.78 -8.91
CA GLY A 14 -7.35 -11.22 -8.65
C GLY A 14 -7.60 -11.53 -7.18
N SER A 15 -8.00 -12.76 -6.88
CA SER A 15 -8.24 -13.22 -5.52
C SER A 15 -7.49 -14.49 -5.21
N PHE A 16 -7.10 -14.69 -3.95
CA PHE A 16 -6.61 -15.94 -3.39
C PHE A 16 -5.56 -16.70 -4.23
N TRP A 17 -4.47 -16.04 -4.50
CA TRP A 17 -3.29 -16.71 -5.05
C TRP A 17 -2.24 -16.87 -3.96
N GLU A 18 -1.60 -18.01 -3.95
CA GLU A 18 -0.44 -18.23 -3.11
C GLU A 18 0.76 -17.51 -3.73
N PHE A 19 1.25 -16.49 -3.05
CA PHE A 19 2.42 -15.72 -3.48
C PHE A 19 3.74 -16.21 -2.86
N GLY A 20 3.71 -17.37 -2.19
CA GLY A 20 4.84 -17.89 -1.45
C GLY A 20 4.88 -17.44 0.03
N GLY A 21 5.96 -17.76 0.71
CA GLY A 21 6.18 -17.35 2.10
C GLY A 21 6.85 -15.98 2.21
N PRO A 22 6.79 -15.33 3.38
CA PRO A 22 7.48 -14.06 3.60
C PRO A 22 9.00 -14.24 3.54
N ASP A 23 9.71 -13.33 2.85
CA ASP A 23 11.18 -13.33 2.74
C ASP A 23 11.84 -12.81 4.03
N LEU A 24 11.66 -13.55 5.11
CA LEU A 24 12.18 -13.18 6.43
C LEU A 24 13.71 -13.18 6.51
N ASP A 25 14.40 -13.85 5.60
CA ASP A 25 15.87 -13.85 5.56
C ASP A 25 16.43 -12.49 5.13
N ARG A 26 15.66 -11.69 4.43
CA ARG A 26 16.05 -10.37 3.90
C ARG A 26 15.33 -9.20 4.57
N ALA A 27 14.18 -9.45 5.19
CA ALA A 27 13.40 -8.45 5.89
C ALA A 27 14.12 -7.89 7.12
N LYS A 28 13.79 -6.65 7.50
CA LYS A 28 14.22 -6.01 8.76
C LYS A 28 13.05 -5.74 9.70
N LEU A 29 11.87 -5.54 9.14
CA LEU A 29 10.63 -5.36 9.88
C LEU A 29 9.60 -6.37 9.37
N PHE A 30 8.96 -7.07 10.30
CA PHE A 30 7.84 -7.94 10.02
C PHE A 30 6.65 -7.55 10.90
N ILE A 31 5.55 -7.20 10.26
CA ILE A 31 4.31 -6.82 10.93
C ILE A 31 3.25 -7.87 10.61
N MET A 32 2.73 -8.52 11.63
CA MET A 32 1.66 -9.50 11.50
C MET A 32 0.37 -8.93 12.07
N ILE A 33 -0.70 -8.93 11.29
CA ILE A 33 -1.99 -8.35 11.68
C ILE A 33 -3.06 -9.44 11.72
N GLY A 34 -3.67 -9.62 12.89
CA GLY A 34 -4.87 -10.44 13.04
C GLY A 34 -4.69 -11.95 12.97
N THR A 35 -3.47 -12.45 13.00
CA THR A 35 -3.21 -13.88 13.02
C THR A 35 -3.37 -14.43 14.43
N ALA A 36 -4.36 -15.30 14.63
CA ALA A 36 -4.76 -15.76 15.95
C ALA A 36 -4.03 -17.03 16.40
N GLU A 37 -3.69 -17.94 15.49
CA GLU A 37 -3.47 -19.31 15.85
C GLU A 37 -2.07 -19.85 15.64
N ASP A 38 -1.59 -20.55 16.64
CA ASP A 38 -0.33 -21.24 16.60
C ASP A 38 -0.33 -22.59 17.35
N HIS A 39 -1.50 -23.20 17.47
CA HIS A 39 -1.65 -24.44 18.25
C HIS A 39 -0.92 -25.64 17.64
N HIS A 40 -0.44 -25.52 16.43
CA HIS A 40 0.27 -26.59 15.73
C HIS A 40 1.74 -26.21 15.50
N SER A 41 2.57 -27.22 15.33
CA SER A 41 3.93 -27.07 14.83
C SER A 41 3.92 -26.25 13.56
N ASN A 42 4.43 -25.04 13.62
CA ASN A 42 4.32 -24.08 12.54
C ASN A 42 5.72 -23.66 12.08
N PRO A 43 6.09 -23.96 10.83
CA PRO A 43 7.37 -23.56 10.25
C PRO A 43 7.61 -22.05 10.35
N LEU A 44 6.57 -21.24 10.32
CA LEU A 44 6.66 -19.78 10.43
C LEU A 44 7.25 -19.34 11.78
N LYS A 45 6.97 -20.04 12.89
CA LYS A 45 7.61 -19.73 14.18
C LYS A 45 9.12 -19.92 14.14
N ILE A 46 9.59 -20.95 13.45
CA ILE A 46 11.03 -21.20 13.27
C ILE A 46 11.64 -20.07 12.43
N ALA A 47 10.97 -19.67 11.35
CA ALA A 47 11.40 -18.59 10.49
C ALA A 47 11.45 -17.25 11.24
N ILE A 48 10.41 -16.92 12.02
CA ILE A 48 10.38 -15.72 12.89
C ILE A 48 11.52 -15.75 13.91
N SER A 49 11.78 -16.90 14.54
CA SER A 49 12.87 -17.02 15.48
C SER A 49 14.25 -16.79 14.84
N LYS A 50 14.44 -17.28 13.60
CA LYS A 50 15.65 -17.03 12.81
C LYS A 50 15.76 -15.55 12.43
N PHE A 51 14.69 -14.96 11.93
CA PHE A 51 14.56 -13.55 11.61
C PHE A 51 14.95 -12.63 12.79
N LYS A 52 14.39 -12.87 13.97
CA LYS A 52 14.72 -12.11 15.19
C LYS A 52 16.17 -12.25 15.60
N ARG A 53 16.73 -13.48 15.53
CA ARG A 53 18.17 -13.70 15.80
C ARG A 53 19.07 -12.96 14.81
N GLY A 54 18.60 -12.76 13.59
CA GLY A 54 19.27 -11.95 12.57
C GLY A 54 19.15 -10.43 12.77
N GLY A 55 18.51 -9.98 13.86
CA GLY A 55 18.28 -8.56 14.17
C GLY A 55 17.03 -7.97 13.56
N GLY A 56 16.16 -8.80 12.98
CA GLY A 56 14.85 -8.38 12.49
C GLY A 56 13.88 -8.06 13.64
N ARG A 57 13.02 -7.06 13.44
CA ARG A 57 12.00 -6.64 14.39
C ARG A 57 10.62 -7.20 14.00
N PHE A 58 10.00 -7.90 14.94
CA PHE A 58 8.68 -8.49 14.78
C PHE A 58 7.63 -7.76 15.61
N VAL A 59 6.62 -7.17 14.95
CA VAL A 59 5.48 -6.50 15.57
C VAL A 59 4.22 -7.33 15.29
N SER A 60 3.47 -7.64 16.35
CA SER A 60 2.16 -8.30 16.24
C SER A 60 1.04 -7.34 16.60
N ILE A 61 0.14 -7.07 15.68
CA ILE A 61 -1.07 -6.27 15.87
C ILE A 61 -2.24 -7.23 16.02
N ASN A 62 -2.74 -7.40 17.24
CA ASN A 62 -3.75 -8.40 17.54
C ASN A 62 -4.57 -7.99 18.76
N PRO A 63 -5.90 -8.22 18.79
CA PRO A 63 -6.72 -7.94 19.96
C PRO A 63 -6.28 -8.63 21.24
N ILE A 64 -5.71 -9.81 21.12
CA ILE A 64 -5.29 -10.64 22.27
C ILE A 64 -3.81 -11.01 22.18
N ARG A 65 -3.16 -11.11 23.33
CA ARG A 65 -1.75 -11.49 23.41
C ARG A 65 -1.57 -13.00 23.54
N THR A 66 -1.85 -13.70 22.46
CA THR A 66 -1.66 -15.16 22.35
C THR A 66 -0.87 -15.51 21.09
N GLY A 67 -0.47 -16.75 20.97
CA GLY A 67 0.19 -17.24 19.78
C GLY A 67 1.40 -16.42 19.37
N TYR A 68 1.37 -15.90 18.18
CA TYR A 68 2.47 -15.08 17.63
C TYR A 68 2.71 -13.79 18.41
N SER A 69 1.67 -13.21 18.99
CA SER A 69 1.81 -12.00 19.81
C SER A 69 2.66 -12.25 21.06
N ALA A 70 2.73 -13.48 21.57
CA ALA A 70 3.55 -13.83 22.73
C ALA A 70 5.05 -13.83 22.42
N ILE A 71 5.43 -14.07 21.17
CA ILE A 71 6.84 -14.09 20.72
C ILE A 71 7.26 -12.84 19.96
N ALA A 72 6.35 -11.88 19.76
CA ALA A 72 6.65 -10.61 19.13
C ALA A 72 7.58 -9.74 20.00
N ASP A 73 8.38 -8.89 19.37
CA ASP A 73 9.15 -7.85 20.07
C ASP A 73 8.23 -6.77 20.61
N GLU A 74 7.13 -6.57 19.92
CA GLU A 74 6.05 -5.67 20.35
C GLU A 74 4.68 -6.26 20.00
N TRP A 75 3.79 -6.23 20.98
CA TRP A 75 2.37 -6.49 20.77
C TRP A 75 1.61 -5.19 20.85
N VAL A 76 0.85 -4.89 19.80
CA VAL A 76 -0.02 -3.72 19.69
C VAL A 76 -1.47 -4.19 19.76
N PRO A 77 -2.15 -3.95 20.89
CA PRO A 77 -3.57 -4.30 21.03
C PRO A 77 -4.42 -3.39 20.14
N VAL A 78 -5.24 -3.99 19.30
CA VAL A 78 -6.20 -3.29 18.45
C VAL A 78 -7.60 -3.73 18.80
N ARG A 79 -8.56 -2.81 18.86
CA ARG A 79 -9.98 -3.19 19.05
C ARG A 79 -10.44 -4.03 17.85
N PRO A 80 -11.15 -5.15 18.07
CA PRO A 80 -11.63 -5.99 16.97
C PRO A 80 -12.45 -5.20 15.94
N GLY A 81 -12.18 -5.45 14.65
CA GLY A 81 -12.89 -4.82 13.54
C GLY A 81 -12.47 -3.38 13.23
N THR A 82 -11.40 -2.87 13.82
CA THR A 82 -10.92 -1.50 13.60
C THR A 82 -9.59 -1.40 12.85
N ASP A 83 -9.11 -2.50 12.30
CA ASP A 83 -7.84 -2.59 11.54
C ASP A 83 -7.79 -1.58 10.41
N GLY A 84 -8.91 -1.38 9.69
CA GLY A 84 -9.03 -0.41 8.62
C GLY A 84 -8.71 1.03 9.06
N ALA A 85 -9.12 1.41 10.29
CA ALA A 85 -8.80 2.74 10.83
C ALA A 85 -7.29 2.89 11.10
N LEU A 86 -6.66 1.84 11.64
CA LEU A 86 -5.21 1.82 11.82
C LEU A 86 -4.47 1.96 10.49
N LEU A 87 -4.83 1.14 9.49
CA LEU A 87 -4.17 1.14 8.18
C LEU A 87 -4.31 2.49 7.48
N LEU A 88 -5.50 3.11 7.52
CA LEU A 88 -5.73 4.44 6.95
C LEU A 88 -4.86 5.50 7.62
N ALA A 89 -4.70 5.45 8.94
CA ALA A 89 -3.82 6.38 9.66
C ALA A 89 -2.34 6.14 9.36
N LEU A 90 -1.90 4.90 9.22
CA LEU A 90 -0.53 4.61 8.78
C LEU A 90 -0.26 5.17 7.38
N ILE A 91 -1.19 4.99 6.43
CA ILE A 91 -1.11 5.57 5.09
C ILE A 91 -1.06 7.10 5.17
N HIS A 92 -1.93 7.72 5.98
CA HIS A 92 -1.93 9.17 6.19
C HIS A 92 -0.55 9.66 6.63
N VAL A 93 0.04 9.07 7.67
CA VAL A 93 1.36 9.48 8.18
C VAL A 93 2.47 9.26 7.15
N ILE A 94 2.47 8.12 6.46
CA ILE A 94 3.46 7.82 5.41
C ILE A 94 3.40 8.89 4.32
N ILE A 95 2.21 9.31 3.92
CA ILE A 95 2.01 10.35 2.90
C ILE A 95 2.38 11.73 3.43
N ASP A 96 1.89 12.10 4.63
CA ASP A 96 2.13 13.42 5.25
C ASP A 96 3.62 13.68 5.49
N LYS A 97 4.33 12.67 5.97
CA LYS A 97 5.77 12.75 6.24
C LYS A 97 6.66 12.47 5.02
N GLY A 98 6.06 12.22 3.84
CA GLY A 98 6.80 11.92 2.62
C GLY A 98 7.65 10.64 2.74
N LEU A 99 7.18 9.67 3.48
CA LEU A 99 7.88 8.40 3.74
C LEU A 99 7.68 7.35 2.65
N TYR A 100 6.92 7.65 1.61
CA TYR A 100 6.68 6.76 0.47
C TYR A 100 7.81 6.85 -0.56
N ASP A 101 8.01 5.77 -1.31
CA ASP A 101 8.88 5.75 -2.48
C ASP A 101 8.13 6.30 -3.69
N ARG A 102 8.49 7.53 -4.10
CA ARG A 102 7.87 8.20 -5.24
C ARG A 102 8.11 7.44 -6.54
N GLU A 103 9.32 6.93 -6.75
CA GLU A 103 9.69 6.27 -8.00
C GLU A 103 8.96 4.96 -8.16
N PHE A 104 8.85 4.19 -7.08
CA PHE A 104 8.06 2.97 -7.05
C PHE A 104 6.59 3.24 -7.39
N ILE A 105 5.95 4.22 -6.71
CA ILE A 105 4.55 4.56 -6.98
C ILE A 105 4.35 5.00 -8.43
N ALA A 106 5.26 5.80 -8.97
CA ALA A 106 5.16 6.30 -10.33
C ALA A 106 5.29 5.22 -11.40
N ARG A 107 6.17 4.23 -11.17
CA ARG A 107 6.52 3.22 -12.19
C ARG A 107 5.73 1.93 -12.07
N TYR A 108 5.43 1.49 -10.85
CA TYR A 108 4.92 0.14 -10.59
C TYR A 108 3.49 0.11 -10.09
N THR A 109 2.84 1.27 -9.93
CA THR A 109 1.44 1.37 -9.50
C THR A 109 0.63 2.25 -10.44
N ASN A 110 -0.68 2.26 -10.23
CA ASN A 110 -1.58 3.17 -10.93
C ASN A 110 -1.58 4.60 -10.36
N GLY A 111 -0.72 4.89 -9.37
CA GLY A 111 -0.70 6.18 -8.67
C GLY A 111 -0.50 7.40 -9.57
N GLY A 112 0.26 7.26 -10.66
CA GLY A 112 0.45 8.34 -11.65
C GLY A 112 -0.62 8.42 -12.72
N GLN A 113 -1.53 7.45 -12.83
CA GLN A 113 -2.57 7.45 -13.87
C GLN A 113 -3.62 8.51 -13.57
N LEU A 114 -4.03 9.22 -14.64
CA LEU A 114 -4.99 10.31 -14.55
C LEU A 114 -6.41 9.79 -14.42
N VAL A 115 -7.20 10.42 -13.56
CA VAL A 115 -8.60 10.09 -13.27
C VAL A 115 -9.46 11.31 -13.58
N ASN A 116 -10.53 11.11 -14.34
CA ASN A 116 -11.47 12.15 -14.71
C ASN A 116 -12.19 12.76 -13.50
N GLN A 117 -12.21 14.10 -13.44
CA GLN A 117 -12.73 14.87 -12.30
C GLN A 117 -13.83 15.87 -12.72
N VAL A 118 -14.53 15.62 -13.82
CA VAL A 118 -15.64 16.48 -14.28
C VAL A 118 -16.94 16.02 -13.59
N PRO A 119 -17.51 16.79 -12.65
CA PRO A 119 -18.72 16.39 -11.96
C PRO A 119 -19.91 16.28 -12.94
N GLY A 120 -20.64 15.16 -12.83
CA GLY A 120 -21.79 14.90 -13.70
C GLY A 120 -21.46 14.31 -15.07
N ASP A 121 -20.19 14.11 -15.40
CA ASP A 121 -19.75 13.33 -16.55
C ASP A 121 -19.87 11.83 -16.23
N ASP A 122 -20.27 11.02 -17.21
CA ASP A 122 -20.39 9.56 -17.07
C ASP A 122 -19.02 8.89 -16.77
N GLU A 123 -17.94 9.57 -17.13
CA GLU A 123 -16.58 9.11 -16.86
C GLU A 123 -15.99 9.63 -15.51
N PHE A 124 -16.77 10.35 -14.71
CA PHE A 124 -16.29 10.85 -13.43
C PHE A 124 -15.77 9.72 -12.53
N GLY A 125 -14.53 9.86 -12.05
CA GLY A 125 -13.87 8.87 -11.21
C GLY A 125 -13.26 7.68 -11.97
N LEU A 126 -13.43 7.59 -13.28
CA LEU A 126 -12.77 6.59 -14.12
C LEU A 126 -11.41 7.11 -14.59
N PHE A 127 -10.50 6.17 -14.90
CA PHE A 127 -9.22 6.54 -15.50
C PHE A 127 -9.45 7.17 -16.88
N ALA A 128 -8.77 8.27 -17.15
CA ALA A 128 -8.72 8.87 -18.46
C ALA A 128 -8.01 7.90 -19.44
N MET A 129 -8.69 7.58 -20.55
CA MET A 129 -8.23 6.58 -21.52
C MET A 129 -8.21 7.17 -22.91
N ASP A 130 -7.23 6.79 -23.71
CA ASP A 130 -7.19 7.00 -25.14
C ASP A 130 -7.60 5.70 -25.84
N ALA A 131 -8.88 5.63 -26.21
CA ALA A 131 -9.43 4.45 -26.87
C ALA A 131 -8.99 4.33 -28.34
N ASP A 132 -8.60 5.45 -28.96
CA ASP A 132 -8.28 5.55 -30.38
C ASP A 132 -6.78 5.71 -30.67
N GLY A 133 -5.96 5.85 -29.60
CA GLY A 133 -4.52 6.05 -29.72
C GLY A 133 -3.75 4.77 -30.07
N ASP A 134 -2.56 4.96 -30.64
CA ASP A 134 -1.63 3.86 -30.87
C ASP A 134 -1.30 3.14 -29.56
N VAL A 135 -1.35 1.80 -29.58
CA VAL A 135 -1.03 0.98 -28.42
C VAL A 135 0.48 1.08 -28.14
N VAL A 136 0.85 1.78 -27.07
CA VAL A 136 2.25 1.95 -26.65
C VAL A 136 2.80 0.66 -26.04
N ASN A 137 1.95 -0.10 -25.35
CA ASN A 137 2.31 -1.40 -24.78
C ASN A 137 1.23 -2.44 -25.13
N PRO A 138 1.56 -3.50 -25.90
CA PRO A 138 0.60 -4.52 -26.32
C PRO A 138 -0.01 -5.31 -25.17
N ASP A 139 0.63 -5.36 -24.00
CA ASP A 139 0.08 -5.99 -22.79
C ASP A 139 -1.04 -5.15 -22.15
N TYR A 140 -1.18 -3.88 -22.57
CA TYR A 140 -2.19 -2.94 -22.09
C TYR A 140 -2.89 -2.30 -23.28
N PRO A 141 -3.93 -2.94 -23.82
CA PRO A 141 -4.56 -2.57 -25.09
C PRO A 141 -5.27 -1.20 -25.08
N HIS A 142 -5.44 -0.61 -23.92
CA HIS A 142 -5.99 0.74 -23.77
C HIS A 142 -4.98 1.62 -23.07
N ASN A 143 -4.51 2.67 -23.76
CA ASN A 143 -3.63 3.65 -23.16
C ASN A 143 -4.40 4.46 -22.12
N LYS A 144 -3.93 4.42 -20.89
CA LYS A 144 -4.27 5.41 -19.87
C LYS A 144 -3.30 6.57 -19.99
N PHE A 145 -3.51 7.64 -19.25
CA PHE A 145 -2.65 8.80 -19.32
C PHE A 145 -1.88 9.02 -18.03
N TRP A 146 -0.64 9.53 -18.18
CA TRP A 146 0.15 10.19 -17.15
C TRP A 146 0.27 11.67 -17.44
N TRP A 147 0.42 12.51 -16.42
CA TRP A 147 0.90 13.88 -16.59
C TRP A 147 2.43 13.89 -16.49
N ASN A 148 3.10 14.10 -17.61
CA ASN A 148 4.55 14.03 -17.66
C ASN A 148 5.18 15.31 -17.12
N ARG A 149 6.12 15.18 -16.16
CA ARG A 149 6.81 16.30 -15.52
C ARG A 149 7.74 17.05 -16.47
N HIS A 150 8.29 16.40 -17.48
CA HIS A 150 9.26 16.99 -18.39
C HIS A 150 8.60 17.86 -19.44
N THR A 151 7.43 17.47 -19.94
CA THR A 151 6.72 18.17 -21.00
C THR A 151 5.54 18.99 -20.49
N ASP A 152 5.20 18.83 -19.20
CA ASP A 152 4.01 19.40 -18.54
C ASP A 152 2.71 19.18 -19.35
N SER A 153 2.54 17.97 -19.84
CA SER A 153 1.43 17.54 -20.68
C SER A 153 1.02 16.10 -20.40
N ALA A 154 -0.22 15.76 -20.79
CA ALA A 154 -0.68 14.37 -20.77
C ALA A 154 0.06 13.56 -21.84
N VAL A 155 0.50 12.36 -21.46
CA VAL A 155 1.11 11.37 -22.36
C VAL A 155 0.54 9.99 -22.06
N PRO A 156 0.46 9.08 -23.02
CA PRO A 156 0.08 7.68 -22.75
C PRO A 156 0.97 7.06 -21.69
N THR A 157 0.41 6.19 -20.84
CA THR A 157 1.20 5.40 -19.88
C THR A 157 2.25 4.57 -20.63
N HIS A 158 3.38 4.31 -19.95
CA HIS A 158 4.52 3.60 -20.53
C HIS A 158 5.25 4.32 -21.68
N THR A 159 4.95 5.59 -21.95
CA THR A 159 5.74 6.41 -22.88
C THR A 159 7.20 6.42 -22.42
N PRO A 160 8.16 6.01 -23.30
CA PRO A 160 9.58 5.97 -22.93
C PRO A 160 10.10 7.33 -22.45
N GLY A 161 10.77 7.34 -21.31
CA GLY A 161 11.34 8.57 -20.72
C GLY A 161 10.33 9.49 -20.03
N ALA A 162 9.05 9.14 -19.98
CA ALA A 162 8.08 9.90 -19.22
C ALA A 162 8.31 9.74 -17.71
N ASP A 163 8.13 10.85 -16.97
CA ASP A 163 8.16 10.89 -15.51
C ASP A 163 6.80 11.37 -14.99
N PRO A 164 5.94 10.46 -14.50
CA PRO A 164 4.59 10.83 -14.10
C PRO A 164 4.57 11.73 -12.87
N ARG A 165 3.77 12.77 -12.89
CA ARG A 165 3.40 13.51 -11.68
C ARG A 165 2.44 12.69 -10.84
N LEU A 166 2.67 12.65 -9.55
CA LEU A 166 1.80 11.96 -8.59
C LEU A 166 0.80 12.90 -7.92
N ARG A 167 1.01 14.22 -8.05
CA ARG A 167 0.19 15.25 -7.39
C ARG A 167 -0.17 16.35 -8.36
N GLY A 168 -1.27 17.03 -8.06
CA GLY A 168 -1.77 18.15 -8.82
C GLY A 168 -3.13 17.89 -9.46
N GLU A 169 -3.64 18.92 -10.08
CA GLU A 169 -4.86 18.91 -10.90
C GLU A 169 -4.52 19.52 -12.25
N TYR A 170 -4.98 18.92 -13.32
CA TYR A 170 -4.57 19.24 -14.67
C TYR A 170 -5.80 19.30 -15.60
N LEU A 171 -5.61 19.93 -16.75
CA LEU A 171 -6.62 19.95 -17.82
C LEU A 171 -6.10 19.15 -19.01
N MET A 172 -6.86 18.18 -19.45
CA MET A 172 -6.59 17.45 -20.67
C MET A 172 -6.76 18.39 -21.89
N PRO A 173 -6.21 18.03 -23.08
CA PRO A 173 -6.36 18.85 -24.29
C PRO A 173 -7.81 19.13 -24.69
N ASP A 174 -8.74 18.26 -24.33
CA ASP A 174 -10.20 18.43 -24.53
C ASP A 174 -10.88 19.30 -23.45
N GLY A 175 -10.10 19.81 -22.48
CA GLY A 175 -10.58 20.65 -21.39
C GLY A 175 -11.12 19.90 -20.18
N LYS A 176 -11.10 18.56 -20.16
CA LYS A 176 -11.52 17.76 -19.00
C LYS A 176 -10.52 17.90 -17.86
N ALA A 177 -11.04 18.16 -16.65
CA ALA A 177 -10.22 18.17 -15.43
C ALA A 177 -9.84 16.75 -15.03
N VAL A 178 -8.57 16.54 -14.66
CA VAL A 178 -8.04 15.25 -14.24
C VAL A 178 -7.09 15.39 -13.05
N LYS A 179 -6.99 14.34 -12.24
CA LYS A 179 -6.01 14.24 -11.15
C LYS A 179 -5.29 12.89 -11.22
N PRO A 180 -4.00 12.81 -10.85
CA PRO A 180 -3.36 11.52 -10.60
C PRO A 180 -4.09 10.73 -9.52
N ALA A 181 -4.20 9.42 -9.67
CA ALA A 181 -4.85 8.57 -8.66
C ALA A 181 -4.21 8.72 -7.27
N PHE A 182 -2.90 8.94 -7.19
CA PHE A 182 -2.22 9.20 -5.91
C PHE A 182 -2.67 10.52 -5.27
N GLN A 183 -2.96 11.57 -6.06
CA GLN A 183 -3.53 12.82 -5.54
C GLN A 183 -4.90 12.56 -4.88
N LEU A 184 -5.74 11.76 -5.51
CA LEU A 184 -7.04 11.39 -4.92
C LEU A 184 -6.88 10.58 -3.63
N LEU A 185 -5.90 9.68 -3.56
CA LEU A 185 -5.57 8.97 -2.32
C LEU A 185 -5.16 9.95 -1.22
N VAL A 186 -4.30 10.92 -1.52
CA VAL A 186 -3.86 11.97 -0.58
C VAL A 186 -5.05 12.74 -0.02
N GLU A 187 -5.96 13.17 -0.89
CA GLU A 187 -7.18 13.89 -0.51
C GLU A 187 -8.09 13.00 0.35
N ARG A 188 -8.23 11.74 -0.03
CA ARG A 188 -9.07 10.78 0.68
C ARG A 188 -8.59 10.50 2.10
N VAL A 189 -7.28 10.37 2.28
CA VAL A 189 -6.73 10.00 3.60
C VAL A 189 -6.40 11.20 4.49
N ALA A 190 -6.58 12.42 4.02
CA ALA A 190 -6.23 13.64 4.75
C ALA A 190 -6.89 13.74 6.14
N GLY A 191 -8.12 13.23 6.27
CA GLY A 191 -8.87 13.25 7.53
C GLY A 191 -8.62 12.05 8.45
N TYR A 192 -7.86 11.05 8.01
CA TYR A 192 -7.64 9.84 8.80
C TYR A 192 -6.36 9.93 9.63
N THR A 193 -6.33 10.92 10.52
CA THR A 193 -5.16 11.18 11.36
C THR A 193 -4.93 10.11 12.43
N PRO A 194 -3.72 10.02 13.00
CA PRO A 194 -3.47 9.14 14.14
C PRO A 194 -4.37 9.40 15.34
N GLU A 195 -4.75 10.65 15.58
CA GLU A 195 -5.68 11.03 16.65
C GLU A 195 -7.09 10.45 16.40
N TRP A 196 -7.58 10.57 15.17
CA TRP A 196 -8.83 9.96 14.74
C TRP A 196 -8.79 8.43 14.93
N ALA A 197 -7.74 7.79 14.45
CA ALA A 197 -7.57 6.33 14.52
C ALA A 197 -7.41 5.84 15.97
N SER A 198 -6.69 6.57 16.80
CA SER A 198 -6.49 6.23 18.22
C SER A 198 -7.82 6.13 18.96
N GLY A 199 -8.74 7.07 18.73
CA GLY A 199 -10.08 7.04 19.30
C GLY A 199 -10.88 5.79 18.92
N ILE A 200 -10.68 5.26 17.72
CA ILE A 200 -11.38 4.09 17.19
C ILE A 200 -10.68 2.80 17.62
N THR A 201 -9.37 2.69 17.42
CA THR A 201 -8.59 1.46 17.58
C THR A 201 -8.19 1.19 19.04
N GLY A 202 -8.09 2.25 19.84
CA GLY A 202 -7.50 2.20 21.18
C GLY A 202 -5.98 2.17 21.20
N ILE A 203 -5.33 2.27 20.05
CA ILE A 203 -3.85 2.33 19.94
C ILE A 203 -3.41 3.77 20.22
N PRO A 204 -2.39 3.99 21.08
CA PRO A 204 -1.86 5.34 21.33
C PRO A 204 -1.37 6.04 20.06
N VAL A 205 -1.60 7.34 19.98
CA VAL A 205 -1.23 8.19 18.84
C VAL A 205 0.24 8.07 18.47
N GLU A 206 1.11 8.12 19.48
CA GLU A 206 2.56 7.99 19.32
C GLU A 206 2.97 6.62 18.76
N THR A 207 2.22 5.56 19.08
CA THR A 207 2.46 4.23 18.53
C THR A 207 2.14 4.19 17.03
N ILE A 208 1.05 4.83 16.60
CA ILE A 208 0.68 4.90 15.18
C ILE A 208 1.74 5.69 14.39
N TYR A 209 2.17 6.86 14.90
CA TYR A 209 3.23 7.65 14.28
C TYR A 209 4.54 6.85 14.17
N ARG A 210 4.93 6.18 15.25
CA ARG A 210 6.16 5.40 15.30
C ARG A 210 6.13 4.23 14.32
N LEU A 211 5.03 3.48 14.27
CA LEU A 211 4.88 2.36 13.32
C LEU A 211 4.98 2.83 11.87
N ALA A 212 4.26 3.90 11.51
CA ALA A 212 4.32 4.45 10.16
C ALA A 212 5.74 4.93 9.81
N HIS A 213 6.43 5.60 10.74
CA HIS A 213 7.81 6.03 10.55
C HIS A 213 8.76 4.85 10.39
N GLU A 214 8.64 3.83 11.24
CA GLU A 214 9.45 2.61 11.18
C GLU A 214 9.27 1.88 9.85
N MET A 215 8.03 1.76 9.37
CA MET A 215 7.72 1.21 8.04
C MET A 215 8.42 2.00 6.93
N GLY A 216 8.25 3.31 6.90
CA GLY A 216 8.78 4.16 5.84
C GLY A 216 10.31 4.22 5.82
N VAL A 217 10.95 4.28 6.99
CA VAL A 217 12.42 4.28 7.10
C VAL A 217 13.00 2.94 6.69
N THR A 218 12.38 1.83 7.14
CA THR A 218 12.82 0.49 6.79
C THR A 218 12.70 0.24 5.29
N ALA A 219 11.60 0.68 4.67
CA ALA A 219 11.40 0.54 3.23
C ALA A 219 12.42 1.30 2.37
N ARG A 220 13.02 2.36 2.92
CA ARG A 220 14.03 3.18 2.22
C ARG A 220 15.44 2.66 2.35
N ASP A 221 15.71 1.75 3.24
CA ASP A 221 17.02 1.13 3.34
C ASP A 221 17.23 0.24 2.10
N PRO A 222 18.19 0.55 1.20
CA PRO A 222 18.40 -0.23 -0.02
C PRO A 222 18.83 -1.67 0.25
N LYS A 223 19.14 -2.00 1.48
CA LYS A 223 19.46 -3.36 1.94
C LYS A 223 18.25 -4.09 2.51
N THR A 224 17.11 -3.46 2.52
CA THR A 224 15.90 -3.99 3.14
C THR A 224 14.85 -4.28 2.07
N HIS A 225 14.35 -5.49 2.06
CA HIS A 225 13.07 -5.80 1.44
C HIS A 225 12.00 -5.72 2.53
N LEU A 226 10.94 -4.99 2.28
CA LEU A 226 9.71 -5.10 3.06
C LEU A 226 8.86 -6.20 2.44
N PRO A 227 8.90 -7.42 2.95
CA PRO A 227 7.87 -8.35 2.57
C PRO A 227 6.57 -7.86 3.19
N ILE A 228 5.63 -7.43 2.37
CA ILE A 228 4.24 -7.36 2.77
C ILE A 228 3.76 -8.81 2.81
N ALA A 229 3.90 -9.45 3.94
CA ALA A 229 3.25 -10.71 4.15
C ALA A 229 1.74 -10.45 4.26
N TRP A 230 1.05 -10.73 3.22
CA TRP A 230 -0.38 -10.96 3.27
C TRP A 230 -0.58 -12.14 4.19
N THR A 231 -1.33 -12.01 5.20
CA THR A 231 -1.69 -13.04 6.16
C THR A 231 -0.96 -14.37 5.97
N ASP A 232 -0.56 -14.97 7.00
CA ASP A 232 0.22 -16.19 7.13
C ASP A 232 -0.08 -17.30 6.10
N SER A 233 -1.31 -17.44 5.64
CA SER A 233 -1.71 -18.47 4.69
C SER A 233 -1.49 -18.09 3.23
N TRP A 234 -1.18 -16.84 2.96
CA TRP A 234 -1.13 -16.28 1.59
C TRP A 234 0.17 -15.60 1.27
N GLY A 235 1.16 -15.73 2.12
CA GLY A 235 2.47 -15.11 2.06
C GLY A 235 2.84 -14.56 0.69
N GLY A 236 2.66 -13.29 0.49
CA GLY A 236 3.06 -12.61 -0.72
C GLY A 236 4.37 -11.89 -0.51
N GLU A 237 5.36 -12.22 -1.29
CA GLU A 237 6.51 -11.35 -1.47
C GLU A 237 6.11 -10.28 -2.47
N HIS A 238 5.92 -9.07 -2.01
CA HIS A 238 6.04 -7.92 -2.88
C HIS A 238 7.48 -7.42 -2.75
N GLN A 239 8.29 -7.79 -3.72
CA GLN A 239 9.59 -7.14 -3.88
C GLN A 239 9.33 -5.71 -4.32
N THR A 240 9.75 -4.78 -3.50
CA THR A 240 9.90 -3.37 -3.88
C THR A 240 11.16 -3.18 -4.71
#